data_ad45b49445793d1444e89f68f7526b3d
#
_entry.id   ad45b49445793d1444e89f68f7526b3d
#
_cell.length_a   1.000
_cell.length_b   1.000
_cell.length_c   1.000
_cell.angle_alpha   90.00
_cell.angle_beta   90.00
_cell.angle_gamma   90.00
#
_symmetry.space_group_name_H-M   'P 1'
#
loop_
_entity.id
_entity.type
_entity.pdbx_description
1 polymer ?
#
loop_
_entity_poly.entity_id
_entity_poly.type
_entity_poly.pdbx_seq_one_letter_code
_entity_poly.pdbx_strand_id
1 'polypeptide(L)'
;MTGCVLCPKTANEVVNESPIFLLIYGENEMSRRCMILGKGVQAGNNVSHAHNKTRRRYLPNMQNSSVLSDILGETVRLRVTPAAIRTIEHKGGLDAFLLGTPNRKLTPEAKRLKKRLERAVAKRDRD
;
A
#
# COMPACT_ATOMS: atom_id res chain seq x y z
N MET A 1 -52.82 39.52 15.15
CA MET A 1 -52.94 38.08 15.50
C MET A 1 -52.08 37.33 14.49
N THR A 2 -50.87 37.27 14.73
CA THR A 2 -50.01 36.16 15.14
C THR A 2 -50.10 34.90 14.24
N GLY A 3 -49.12 34.72 13.40
CA GLY A 3 -48.86 33.53 12.66
C GLY A 3 -47.40 33.47 12.22
N CYS A 4 -46.54 32.97 13.10
CA CYS A 4 -45.13 32.64 12.78
C CYS A 4 -45.09 31.48 11.81
N VAL A 5 -44.51 31.72 10.63
CA VAL A 5 -44.13 30.65 9.71
C VAL A 5 -42.71 30.23 10.06
N LEU A 6 -42.59 28.99 10.56
CA LEU A 6 -41.30 28.34 10.80
C LEU A 6 -40.53 28.15 9.49
N CYS A 7 -39.33 28.72 9.42
CA CYS A 7 -38.29 28.29 8.47
C CYS A 7 -37.75 26.92 8.87
N PRO A 8 -37.69 25.94 7.96
CA PRO A 8 -36.88 24.76 8.18
C PRO A 8 -35.39 25.14 7.96
N LYS A 9 -34.64 25.06 9.03
CA LYS A 9 -33.17 25.10 8.98
C LYS A 9 -32.70 23.91 8.19
N THR A 10 -32.12 24.14 7.03
CA THR A 10 -31.28 23.16 6.34
C THR A 10 -30.11 22.85 7.26
N ALA A 11 -30.15 21.68 7.86
CA ALA A 11 -29.04 21.09 8.58
C ALA A 11 -27.94 20.77 7.56
N ASN A 12 -26.88 21.58 7.58
CA ASN A 12 -25.59 21.18 7.08
C ASN A 12 -25.14 19.99 7.92
N GLU A 13 -25.35 18.80 7.41
CA GLU A 13 -24.76 17.59 7.94
C GLU A 13 -23.26 17.67 7.60
N VAL A 14 -22.51 18.27 8.51
CA VAL A 14 -21.06 18.17 8.56
C VAL A 14 -20.79 16.70 8.83
N VAL A 15 -20.43 15.98 7.77
CA VAL A 15 -19.89 14.63 7.87
C VAL A 15 -18.66 14.74 8.75
N ASN A 16 -18.85 14.36 10.00
CA ASN A 16 -17.79 14.29 10.99
C ASN A 16 -16.90 13.12 10.60
N GLU A 17 -15.93 13.37 9.72
CA GLU A 17 -14.85 12.43 9.43
C GLU A 17 -14.11 12.20 10.75
N SER A 18 -14.40 11.07 11.36
CA SER A 18 -13.82 10.67 12.63
C SER A 18 -12.30 10.67 12.51
N PRO A 19 -11.57 11.24 13.48
CA PRO A 19 -10.10 11.34 13.49
C PRO A 19 -9.40 9.97 13.45
N ILE A 20 -10.15 8.88 13.61
CA ILE A 20 -9.67 7.50 13.51
C ILE A 20 -9.21 7.16 12.08
N PHE A 21 -9.79 7.77 11.04
CA PHE A 21 -9.38 7.54 9.65
C PHE A 21 -8.00 8.13 9.35
N LEU A 22 -7.68 9.27 9.93
CA LEU A 22 -6.36 9.90 9.81
C LEU A 22 -5.26 9.12 10.54
N LEU A 23 -5.62 8.46 11.65
CA LEU A 23 -4.67 7.65 12.44
C LEU A 23 -4.25 6.36 11.73
N ILE A 24 -5.12 5.80 10.89
CA ILE A 24 -4.83 4.54 10.15
C ILE A 24 -3.98 4.80 8.90
N TYR A 25 -4.06 5.98 8.29
CA TYR A 25 -3.33 6.34 7.08
C TYR A 25 -2.10 7.22 7.31
N GLY A 26 -1.96 7.84 8.49
CA GLY A 26 -0.94 8.86 8.77
C GLY A 26 0.47 8.35 9.04
N GLU A 27 0.66 7.08 9.36
CA GLU A 27 1.96 6.59 9.86
C GLU A 27 2.91 6.00 8.81
N ASN A 28 2.47 5.82 7.56
CA ASN A 28 3.29 5.16 6.54
C ASN A 28 4.02 6.09 5.56
N GLU A 29 3.79 7.41 5.61
CA GLU A 29 4.43 8.34 4.69
C GLU A 29 5.91 8.59 4.99
N MET A 30 6.35 8.38 6.23
CA MET A 30 7.72 8.65 6.67
C MET A 30 8.71 7.51 6.37
N SER A 31 8.28 6.29 6.16
CA SER A 31 9.17 5.18 5.88
C SER A 31 9.24 4.86 4.38
N ARG A 32 10.43 5.02 3.79
CA ARG A 32 10.72 4.55 2.43
C ARG A 32 10.84 3.03 2.42
N ARG A 33 9.70 2.33 2.51
CA ARG A 33 9.64 0.88 2.49
C ARG A 33 8.74 0.39 1.35
N CYS A 34 9.21 -0.62 0.62
CA CYS A 34 8.46 -1.24 -0.47
C CYS A 34 7.28 -2.04 0.09
N MET A 35 6.06 -1.80 -0.42
CA MET A 35 4.84 -2.47 0.02
C MET A 35 4.86 -3.98 -0.23
N ILE A 36 5.58 -4.45 -1.23
CA ILE A 36 5.61 -5.87 -1.62
C ILE A 36 6.80 -6.60 -0.98
N LEU A 37 8.02 -6.15 -1.30
CA LEU A 37 9.26 -6.82 -0.87
C LEU A 37 9.76 -6.38 0.50
N GLY A 38 9.18 -5.33 1.09
CA GLY A 38 9.61 -4.80 2.38
C GLY A 38 11.00 -4.15 2.39
N LYS A 39 11.61 -3.91 1.22
CA LYS A 39 12.90 -3.22 1.11
C LYS A 39 12.79 -1.81 1.67
N GLY A 40 13.61 -1.49 2.66
CA GLY A 40 13.68 -0.19 3.30
C GLY A 40 15.05 0.46 3.15
N VAL A 41 15.27 1.53 3.89
CA VAL A 41 16.54 2.23 3.95
C VAL A 41 17.61 1.33 4.58
N GLN A 42 18.77 1.25 3.96
CA GLN A 42 19.93 0.51 4.46
C GLN A 42 21.00 1.49 4.92
N ALA A 43 21.64 1.22 6.05
CA ALA A 43 22.78 1.95 6.54
C ALA A 43 24.07 1.20 6.20
N GLY A 44 25.07 1.92 5.76
CA GLY A 44 26.39 1.38 5.44
C GLY A 44 27.49 2.40 5.68
N ASN A 45 28.70 2.07 5.27
CA ASN A 45 29.85 2.95 5.39
C ASN A 45 30.52 3.09 4.02
N ASN A 46 30.98 4.29 3.71
CA ASN A 46 31.99 4.50 2.69
C ASN A 46 33.34 4.25 3.33
N VAL A 47 34.19 3.49 2.65
CA VAL A 47 35.55 3.19 3.10
C VAL A 47 36.50 3.84 2.12
N SER A 48 37.37 4.72 2.61
CA SER A 48 38.47 5.32 1.81
C SER A 48 39.63 4.34 1.62
N HIS A 49 40.56 4.66 0.73
CA HIS A 49 41.81 3.88 0.55
C HIS A 49 42.61 3.75 1.85
N ALA A 50 42.54 4.75 2.73
CA ALA A 50 43.17 4.74 4.05
C ALA A 50 42.32 4.08 5.15
N HIS A 51 41.29 3.27 4.75
CA HIS A 51 40.37 2.58 5.65
C HIS A 51 39.53 3.47 6.59
N ASN A 52 39.44 4.78 6.34
CA ASN A 52 38.56 5.66 7.07
C ASN A 52 37.09 5.36 6.68
N LYS A 53 36.22 5.21 7.68
CA LYS A 53 34.83 4.85 7.50
C LYS A 53 33.93 6.05 7.77
N THR A 54 33.15 6.48 6.76
CA THR A 54 32.11 7.50 6.89
C THR A 54 30.73 6.88 6.73
N ARG A 55 29.79 7.26 7.58
CA ARG A 55 28.41 6.72 7.54
C ARG A 55 27.69 7.15 6.26
N ARG A 56 27.04 6.18 5.61
CA ARG A 56 26.20 6.40 4.43
C ARG A 56 24.85 5.69 4.56
N ARG A 57 23.81 6.30 4.01
CA ARG A 57 22.47 5.71 3.88
C ARG A 57 22.18 5.41 2.42
N TYR A 58 21.66 4.21 2.15
CA TYR A 58 21.19 3.79 0.84
C TYR A 58 19.67 3.84 0.85
N LEU A 59 19.13 4.82 0.13
CA LEU A 59 17.69 5.01 0.01
C LEU A 59 17.15 4.16 -1.15
N PRO A 60 16.09 3.36 -0.94
CA PRO A 60 15.47 2.63 -2.02
C PRO A 60 14.79 3.60 -2.99
N ASN A 61 14.87 3.30 -4.29
CA ASN A 61 14.09 4.01 -5.30
C ASN A 61 12.64 3.56 -5.20
N MET A 62 11.77 4.44 -4.70
CA MET A 62 10.35 4.16 -4.52
C MET A 62 9.56 4.83 -5.63
N GLN A 63 8.68 4.07 -6.27
CA GLN A 63 7.80 4.53 -7.33
C GLN A 63 6.36 4.15 -7.02
N ASN A 64 5.42 4.99 -7.44
CA ASN A 64 4.00 4.70 -7.40
C ASN A 64 3.63 4.06 -8.74
N SER A 65 3.26 2.79 -8.71
CA SER A 65 2.85 2.03 -9.89
C SER A 65 1.44 1.52 -9.72
N SER A 66 0.71 1.49 -10.83
CA SER A 66 -0.62 0.91 -10.90
C SER A 66 -0.52 -0.43 -11.64
N VAL A 67 -0.93 -1.51 -11.01
CA VAL A 67 -0.89 -2.85 -11.57
C VAL A 67 -2.32 -3.40 -11.66
N LEU A 68 -2.68 -3.95 -12.80
CA LEU A 68 -3.97 -4.58 -13.00
C LEU A 68 -4.02 -5.93 -12.27
N SER A 69 -5.13 -6.21 -11.61
CA SER A 69 -5.46 -7.51 -11.05
C SER A 69 -6.66 -8.08 -11.82
N ASP A 70 -6.45 -9.19 -12.50
CA ASP A 70 -7.48 -9.85 -13.30
C ASP A 70 -8.56 -10.50 -12.40
N ILE A 71 -8.14 -11.00 -11.24
CA ILE A 71 -9.04 -11.63 -10.27
C ILE A 71 -9.97 -10.58 -9.65
N LEU A 72 -9.46 -9.41 -9.30
CA LEU A 72 -10.27 -8.35 -8.71
C LEU A 72 -11.01 -7.51 -9.76
N GLY A 73 -10.55 -7.51 -11.03
CA GLY A 73 -11.08 -6.65 -12.10
C GLY A 73 -10.79 -5.17 -11.89
N GLU A 74 -9.80 -4.84 -11.07
CA GLU A 74 -9.46 -3.46 -10.73
C GLU A 74 -7.95 -3.19 -10.80
N THR A 75 -7.59 -1.92 -10.92
CA THR A 75 -6.20 -1.47 -10.89
C THR A 75 -5.78 -1.12 -9.46
N VAL A 76 -4.79 -1.82 -8.96
CA VAL A 76 -4.25 -1.63 -7.61
C VAL A 76 -3.05 -0.68 -7.66
N ARG A 77 -3.13 0.43 -6.92
CA ARG A 77 -2.02 1.38 -6.77
C ARG A 77 -1.07 0.90 -5.67
N LEU A 78 0.21 0.80 -6.01
CA LEU A 78 1.24 0.26 -5.12
C LEU A 78 2.45 1.19 -5.08
N ARG A 79 2.98 1.44 -3.88
CA ARG A 79 4.26 2.11 -3.69
C ARG A 79 5.36 1.08 -3.60
N VAL A 80 6.09 0.86 -4.69
CA VAL A 80 7.02 -0.26 -4.85
C VAL A 80 8.36 0.17 -5.43
N THR A 81 9.36 -0.68 -5.28
CA THR A 81 10.65 -0.50 -5.96
C THR A 81 10.61 -1.11 -7.37
N PRO A 82 11.43 -0.64 -8.34
CA PRO A 82 11.51 -1.24 -9.68
C PRO A 82 11.86 -2.74 -9.65
N ALA A 83 12.63 -3.16 -8.65
CA ALA A 83 12.92 -4.58 -8.43
C ALA A 83 11.66 -5.39 -8.08
N ALA A 84 10.71 -4.80 -7.36
CA ALA A 84 9.44 -5.46 -7.06
C ALA A 84 8.56 -5.58 -8.32
N ILE A 85 8.53 -4.55 -9.15
CA ILE A 85 7.78 -4.56 -10.43
C ILE A 85 8.30 -5.69 -11.32
N ARG A 86 9.61 -5.77 -11.53
CA ARG A 86 10.23 -6.87 -12.29
C ARG A 86 9.86 -8.26 -11.74
N THR A 87 9.84 -8.39 -10.41
CA THR A 87 9.48 -9.67 -9.77
C THR A 87 8.03 -10.05 -10.04
N ILE A 88 7.13 -9.07 -10.05
CA ILE A 88 5.70 -9.26 -10.37
C ILE A 88 5.55 -9.68 -11.84
N GLU A 89 6.23 -8.97 -12.76
CA GLU A 89 6.22 -9.26 -14.20
C GLU A 89 6.75 -10.66 -14.50
N HIS A 90 7.89 -11.04 -13.94
CA HIS A 90 8.47 -12.38 -14.11
C HIS A 90 7.57 -13.50 -13.59
N LYS A 91 6.68 -13.21 -12.65
CA LYS A 91 5.73 -14.20 -12.11
C LYS A 91 4.38 -14.22 -12.82
N GLY A 92 4.24 -13.45 -13.89
CA GLY A 92 3.00 -13.42 -14.68
C GLY A 92 1.91 -12.54 -14.07
N GLY A 93 2.29 -11.50 -13.33
CA GLY A 93 1.36 -10.52 -12.80
C GLY A 93 1.23 -10.50 -11.28
N LEU A 94 0.44 -9.56 -10.78
CA LEU A 94 0.25 -9.35 -9.34
C LEU A 94 -0.43 -10.54 -8.67
N ASP A 95 -1.44 -11.10 -9.31
CA ASP A 95 -2.27 -12.17 -8.77
C ASP A 95 -1.47 -13.46 -8.63
N ALA A 96 -0.76 -13.87 -9.69
CA ALA A 96 0.11 -15.04 -9.69
C ALA A 96 1.27 -14.89 -8.66
N PHE A 97 1.82 -13.67 -8.54
CA PHE A 97 2.85 -13.38 -7.56
C PHE A 97 2.33 -13.54 -6.13
N LEU A 98 1.17 -12.96 -5.79
CA LEU A 98 0.63 -12.97 -4.43
C LEU A 98 0.16 -14.36 -4.02
N LEU A 99 -0.51 -15.09 -4.90
CA LEU A 99 -0.97 -16.45 -4.62
C LEU A 99 0.21 -17.43 -4.48
N GLY A 100 1.21 -17.34 -5.37
CA GLY A 100 2.39 -18.21 -5.35
C GLY A 100 3.42 -17.87 -4.27
N THR A 101 3.30 -16.77 -3.55
CA THR A 101 4.28 -16.38 -2.54
C THR A 101 3.78 -16.72 -1.13
N PRO A 102 4.61 -17.41 -0.30
CA PRO A 102 4.23 -17.74 1.06
C PRO A 102 4.12 -16.48 1.94
N ASN A 103 3.19 -16.48 2.89
CA ASN A 103 2.89 -15.34 3.75
C ASN A 103 4.09 -14.84 4.58
N ARG A 104 5.07 -15.72 4.88
CA ARG A 104 6.30 -15.34 5.58
C ARG A 104 7.13 -14.28 4.85
N LYS A 105 7.12 -14.30 3.51
CA LYS A 105 7.93 -13.40 2.66
C LYS A 105 7.20 -12.10 2.31
N LEU A 106 5.91 -12.02 2.61
CA LEU A 106 5.07 -10.87 2.28
C LEU A 106 5.02 -9.85 3.42
N THR A 107 4.98 -8.58 3.07
CA THR A 107 4.72 -7.48 4.00
C THR A 107 3.28 -7.54 4.52
N PRO A 108 2.95 -6.86 5.63
CA PRO A 108 1.57 -6.81 6.15
C PRO A 108 0.56 -6.30 5.11
N GLU A 109 0.96 -5.31 4.32
CA GLU A 109 0.13 -4.73 3.26
C GLU A 109 -0.12 -5.72 2.12
N ALA A 110 0.91 -6.39 1.64
CA ALA A 110 0.80 -7.44 0.64
C ALA A 110 -0.05 -8.63 1.13
N LYS A 111 0.01 -8.97 2.42
CA LYS A 111 -0.87 -9.99 3.02
C LYS A 111 -2.34 -9.59 3.00
N ARG A 112 -2.65 -8.30 3.23
CA ARG A 112 -4.04 -7.79 3.13
C ARG A 112 -4.56 -7.93 1.71
N LEU A 113 -3.75 -7.58 0.70
CA LEU A 113 -4.10 -7.75 -0.71
C LEU A 113 -4.28 -9.24 -1.06
N LYS A 114 -3.38 -10.11 -0.62
CA LYS A 114 -3.51 -11.56 -0.83
C LYS A 114 -4.82 -12.12 -0.26
N LYS A 115 -5.19 -11.75 0.97
CA LYS A 115 -6.46 -12.16 1.56
C LYS A 115 -7.67 -11.67 0.77
N ARG A 116 -7.57 -10.47 0.16
CA ARG A 116 -8.63 -9.92 -0.69
C ARG A 116 -8.78 -10.73 -1.97
N LEU A 117 -7.67 -11.11 -2.59
CA LEU A 117 -7.63 -12.00 -3.76
C LEU A 117 -8.20 -13.39 -3.45
N GLU A 118 -7.75 -14.02 -2.37
CA GLU A 118 -8.25 -15.34 -1.94
C GLU A 118 -9.77 -15.35 -1.74
N ARG A 119 -10.32 -14.27 -1.16
CA ARG A 119 -11.79 -14.11 -1.01
C ARG A 119 -12.50 -13.95 -2.35
N ALA A 120 -11.91 -13.22 -3.30
CA ALA A 120 -12.48 -13.04 -4.63
C ALA A 120 -12.48 -14.33 -5.42
N VAL A 121 -11.42 -15.13 -5.35
CA VAL A 121 -11.35 -16.47 -5.95
C VAL A 121 -12.42 -17.37 -5.34
N ALA A 122 -12.48 -17.46 -4.02
CA ALA A 122 -13.47 -18.28 -3.33
C ALA A 122 -14.94 -17.86 -3.58
N LYS A 123 -15.17 -16.61 -3.98
CA LYS A 123 -16.49 -16.15 -4.39
C LYS A 123 -16.82 -16.62 -5.80
N ARG A 124 -15.86 -16.50 -6.74
CA ARG A 124 -16.03 -16.99 -8.13
C ARG A 124 -16.28 -18.49 -8.20
N ASP A 125 -15.63 -19.27 -7.33
CA ASP A 125 -15.78 -20.74 -7.30
C ASP A 125 -17.14 -21.18 -6.76
N ARG A 126 -17.93 -20.29 -6.16
CA ARG A 126 -19.26 -20.56 -5.60
C ARG A 126 -20.42 -20.15 -6.50
N ASP A 127 -20.16 -19.19 -7.40
CA ASP A 127 -21.13 -18.68 -8.38
C ASP A 127 -21.09 -19.53 -9.66
#